data_d2b75f5270a32ac77fc07b2c574c66a9
#
_entry.id   d2b75f5270a32ac77fc07b2c574c66a9
#
_cell.length_a   1.000
_cell.length_b   1.000
_cell.length_c   1.000
_cell.angle_alpha   90.00
_cell.angle_beta   90.00
_cell.angle_gamma   90.00
#
_symmetry.space_group_name_H-M   'P 1'
#
loop_
_entity.id
_entity.type
_entity.pdbx_description
1 polymer ?
#
loop_
_entity_poly.entity_id
_entity_poly.type
_entity_poly.pdbx_seq_one_letter_code
_entity_poly.pdbx_strand_id
1 'polypeptide(L)'
;MDRPNSSVSSKAKDSFSQFLETSFVSKNTVHISKGNSIPWIKGKIWIVLKGFIKLRAPRVDGDELILGFLGPNQVFGEPFSLIDDCSPFALINSELLYIPVQEAYNSPPLAIAIMESLSLRNRYSELNVAVLVNKNVEEKVKAFLELMATDFGTPVAEGLKIDFRMTHQDIANAIGSTRVSITRILSKLRETGWLIKTDGFLIITGS
;
A
#
# COMPACT_ATOMS: atom_id res chain seq x y z
N MET A 1 6.84 -14.82 -16.79
CA MET A 1 7.70 -13.86 -16.05
C MET A 1 7.85 -14.45 -14.66
N ASP A 2 9.04 -14.93 -14.31
CA ASP A 2 9.27 -15.64 -13.04
C ASP A 2 8.95 -14.73 -11.84
N ARG A 3 8.19 -15.29 -10.88
CA ARG A 3 7.83 -14.59 -9.64
C ARG A 3 9.09 -14.29 -8.83
N PRO A 4 9.34 -13.06 -8.38
CA PRO A 4 10.45 -12.79 -7.47
C PRO A 4 10.27 -13.59 -6.19
N ASN A 5 11.35 -14.22 -5.77
CA ASN A 5 11.52 -15.18 -4.68
C ASN A 5 10.83 -14.72 -3.38
N SER A 6 9.67 -15.28 -3.05
CA SER A 6 8.85 -14.94 -1.87
C SER A 6 9.55 -15.22 -0.53
N SER A 7 10.58 -16.07 -0.51
CA SER A 7 11.26 -16.52 0.71
C SER A 7 12.24 -15.49 1.30
N VAL A 8 12.84 -14.61 0.48
CA VAL A 8 13.76 -13.57 0.96
C VAL A 8 12.96 -12.41 1.59
N SER A 9 11.79 -12.11 1.04
CA SER A 9 10.91 -11.04 1.54
C SER A 9 10.31 -11.37 2.92
N SER A 10 9.99 -12.64 3.22
CA SER A 10 9.39 -12.98 4.52
C SER A 10 10.41 -12.90 5.67
N LYS A 11 11.62 -13.42 5.49
CA LYS A 11 12.67 -13.38 6.53
C LYS A 11 13.11 -11.94 6.87
N ALA A 12 13.23 -11.07 5.88
CA ALA A 12 13.56 -9.65 6.10
C ALA A 12 12.42 -8.92 6.85
N LYS A 13 11.16 -9.20 6.50
CA LYS A 13 9.98 -8.66 7.20
C LYS A 13 9.93 -9.09 8.67
N ASP A 14 10.21 -10.35 8.95
CA ASP A 14 10.22 -10.90 10.32
C ASP A 14 11.34 -10.27 11.17
N SER A 15 12.54 -10.10 10.62
CA SER A 15 13.68 -9.47 11.29
C SER A 15 13.42 -8.01 11.62
N PHE A 16 12.78 -7.27 10.72
CA PHE A 16 12.46 -5.87 10.92
C PHE A 16 11.36 -5.69 11.96
N SER A 17 10.29 -6.49 11.91
CA SER A 17 9.26 -6.51 12.94
C SER A 17 9.84 -6.76 14.33
N GLN A 18 10.67 -7.79 14.46
CA GLN A 18 11.30 -8.14 15.73
C GLN A 18 12.24 -7.05 16.25
N PHE A 19 12.99 -6.39 15.36
CA PHE A 19 13.85 -5.26 15.73
C PHE A 19 13.01 -4.07 16.22
N LEU A 20 11.92 -3.73 15.54
CA LEU A 20 11.02 -2.66 15.96
C LEU A 20 10.37 -2.95 17.31
N GLU A 21 9.88 -4.17 17.52
CA GLU A 21 9.26 -4.60 18.76
C GLU A 21 10.21 -4.50 19.95
N THR A 22 11.48 -4.86 19.79
CA THR A 22 12.46 -4.82 20.87
C THR A 22 13.03 -3.43 21.15
N SER A 23 13.13 -2.57 20.13
CA SER A 23 13.88 -1.31 20.24
C SER A 23 13.00 -0.06 20.39
N PHE A 24 11.77 -0.06 19.88
CA PHE A 24 10.99 1.17 19.68
C PHE A 24 9.54 1.15 20.18
N VAL A 25 8.91 -0.02 20.38
CA VAL A 25 7.46 -0.15 20.64
C VAL A 25 6.97 0.61 21.88
N SER A 26 7.84 0.88 22.84
CA SER A 26 7.40 1.53 24.10
C SER A 26 7.31 3.06 24.05
N LYS A 27 7.82 3.73 23.02
CA LYS A 27 8.03 5.19 23.09
C LYS A 27 7.18 6.05 22.15
N ASN A 28 6.86 5.59 20.93
CA ASN A 28 6.26 6.44 19.90
C ASN A 28 5.18 5.74 19.06
N THR A 29 4.53 4.72 19.59
CA THR A 29 3.44 4.03 18.89
C THR A 29 2.16 4.86 18.98
N VAL A 30 1.49 5.03 17.84
CA VAL A 30 0.24 5.76 17.69
C VAL A 30 -0.80 4.86 17.07
N HIS A 31 -1.99 4.83 17.70
CA HIS A 31 -3.15 4.12 17.17
C HIS A 31 -3.99 5.09 16.36
N ILE A 32 -4.22 4.75 15.10
CA ILE A 32 -5.03 5.53 14.18
C ILE A 32 -6.28 4.73 13.82
N SER A 33 -7.44 5.28 14.14
CA SER A 33 -8.71 4.65 13.78
C SER A 33 -8.93 4.71 12.26
N LYS A 34 -9.59 3.67 11.74
CA LYS A 34 -10.05 3.64 10.35
C LYS A 34 -10.73 4.96 9.97
N GLY A 35 -10.39 5.50 8.81
CA GLY A 35 -10.99 6.71 8.29
C GLY A 35 -10.29 8.00 8.71
N ASN A 36 -9.25 7.93 9.54
CA ASN A 36 -8.53 9.12 10.00
C ASN A 36 -7.24 9.35 9.19
N SER A 37 -6.91 10.63 9.02
CA SER A 37 -5.64 11.06 8.44
C SER A 37 -4.50 10.92 9.45
N ILE A 38 -3.30 10.65 8.93
CA ILE A 38 -2.06 10.59 9.72
C ILE A 38 -1.32 11.93 9.51
N PRO A 39 -0.82 12.56 10.57
CA PRO A 39 -0.10 13.83 10.46
C PRO A 39 1.11 13.72 9.52
N TRP A 40 1.25 14.67 8.59
CA TRP A 40 2.44 14.80 7.74
C TRP A 40 3.44 15.71 8.45
N ILE A 41 4.42 15.10 9.12
CA ILE A 41 5.32 15.82 10.04
C ILE A 41 6.71 15.91 9.40
N LYS A 42 7.24 17.14 9.30
CA LYS A 42 8.58 17.40 8.76
C LYS A 42 9.67 16.66 9.54
N GLY A 43 10.56 16.01 8.83
CA GLY A 43 11.69 15.27 9.39
C GLY A 43 11.31 14.00 10.17
N LYS A 44 10.06 13.53 10.06
CA LYS A 44 9.61 12.27 10.68
C LYS A 44 9.39 11.18 9.64
N ILE A 45 9.77 9.97 10.03
CA ILE A 45 9.49 8.73 9.31
C ILE A 45 8.39 8.00 10.06
N TRP A 46 7.36 7.60 9.36
CA TRP A 46 6.32 6.71 9.84
C TRP A 46 6.60 5.28 9.40
N ILE A 47 6.36 4.32 10.27
CA ILE A 47 6.48 2.88 10.03
C ILE A 47 5.13 2.26 10.36
N VAL A 48 4.57 1.49 9.43
CA VAL A 48 3.33 0.75 9.66
C VAL A 48 3.67 -0.51 10.45
N LEU A 49 3.22 -0.61 11.70
CA LEU A 49 3.34 -1.82 12.52
C LEU A 49 2.20 -2.79 12.19
N LYS A 50 0.96 -2.26 12.15
CA LYS A 50 -0.24 -3.01 11.78
C LYS A 50 -1.19 -2.12 10.98
N GLY A 51 -1.95 -2.74 10.09
CA GLY A 51 -2.97 -2.05 9.31
C GLY A 51 -2.52 -1.69 7.90
N PHE A 52 -3.32 -0.86 7.24
CA PHE A 52 -3.08 -0.44 5.86
C PHE A 52 -3.34 1.05 5.70
N ILE A 53 -2.42 1.72 5.01
CA ILE A 53 -2.42 3.16 4.80
C ILE A 53 -2.52 3.46 3.31
N LYS A 54 -3.36 4.42 2.94
CA LYS A 54 -3.43 5.01 1.61
C LYS A 54 -2.67 6.33 1.62
N LEU A 55 -1.64 6.47 0.80
CA LEU A 55 -0.99 7.76 0.53
C LEU A 55 -1.76 8.48 -0.57
N ARG A 56 -2.19 9.69 -0.29
CA ARG A 56 -2.92 10.52 -1.24
C ARG A 56 -2.44 11.97 -1.21
N ALA A 57 -2.66 12.67 -2.31
CA ALA A 57 -2.43 14.10 -2.44
C ALA A 57 -3.61 14.75 -3.16
N PRO A 58 -3.92 16.03 -2.90
CA PRO A 58 -4.96 16.73 -3.64
C PRO A 58 -4.54 16.95 -5.09
N ARG A 59 -5.50 16.88 -6.01
CA ARG A 59 -5.33 17.29 -7.39
C ARG A 59 -5.97 18.65 -7.61
N VAL A 60 -5.52 19.35 -8.65
CA VAL A 60 -6.03 20.66 -9.04
C VAL A 60 -7.52 20.65 -9.39
N ASP A 61 -8.02 19.53 -9.91
CA ASP A 61 -9.43 19.30 -10.27
C ASP A 61 -10.34 18.92 -9.09
N GLY A 62 -9.80 18.85 -7.87
CA GLY A 62 -10.52 18.48 -6.65
C GLY A 62 -10.57 16.98 -6.38
N ASP A 63 -10.11 16.14 -7.30
CA ASP A 63 -9.94 14.70 -7.08
C ASP A 63 -8.70 14.41 -6.24
N GLU A 64 -8.56 13.16 -5.78
CA GLU A 64 -7.39 12.68 -5.07
C GLU A 64 -6.42 11.98 -6.04
N LEU A 65 -5.13 12.27 -5.93
CA LEU A 65 -4.07 11.44 -6.50
C LEU A 65 -3.69 10.37 -5.47
N ILE A 66 -3.76 9.10 -5.85
CA ILE A 66 -3.25 8.02 -5.01
C ILE A 66 -1.78 7.78 -5.36
N LEU A 67 -0.92 8.03 -4.37
CA LEU A 67 0.53 7.85 -4.48
C LEU A 67 0.96 6.42 -4.15
N GLY A 68 0.09 5.64 -3.50
CA GLY A 68 0.32 4.25 -3.18
C GLY A 68 -0.45 3.77 -1.95
N PHE A 69 -0.32 2.48 -1.72
CA PHE A 69 -0.82 1.79 -0.53
C PHE A 69 0.37 1.25 0.25
N LEU A 70 0.22 1.18 1.57
CA LEU A 70 1.25 0.72 2.48
C LEU A 70 0.66 -0.26 3.47
N GLY A 71 1.38 -1.35 3.70
CA GLY A 71 1.06 -2.37 4.69
C GLY A 71 2.13 -2.48 5.78
N PRO A 72 2.06 -3.51 6.64
CA PRO A 72 3.02 -3.74 7.71
C PRO A 72 4.47 -3.75 7.22
N ASN A 73 5.36 -3.19 8.04
CA ASN A 73 6.81 -3.03 7.80
C ASN A 73 7.17 -2.06 6.65
N GLN A 74 6.20 -1.33 6.12
CA GLN A 74 6.49 -0.29 5.12
C GLN A 74 6.59 1.08 5.75
N VAL A 75 7.47 1.91 5.16
CA VAL A 75 7.78 3.25 5.66
C VAL A 75 7.24 4.35 4.74
N PHE A 76 6.88 5.48 5.34
CA PHE A 76 6.51 6.70 4.62
C PHE A 76 6.86 7.94 5.46
N GLY A 77 6.75 9.10 4.90
CA GLY A 77 6.99 10.35 5.61
C GLY A 77 7.52 11.44 4.69
N GLU A 78 7.58 12.64 5.22
CA GLU A 78 8.05 13.82 4.49
C GLU A 78 9.44 13.64 3.90
N PRO A 79 10.44 13.01 4.58
CA PRO A 79 11.77 12.85 4.02
C PRO A 79 11.83 12.01 2.71
N PHE A 80 10.76 11.30 2.39
CA PHE A 80 10.67 10.39 1.23
C PHE A 80 9.71 10.87 0.14
N SER A 81 9.26 12.13 0.20
CA SER A 81 8.33 12.70 -0.76
C SER A 81 8.70 14.11 -1.15
N LEU A 82 8.50 14.44 -2.40
CA LEU A 82 8.56 15.81 -2.91
C LEU A 82 7.17 16.46 -2.97
N ILE A 83 6.13 15.78 -2.49
CA ILE A 83 4.76 16.28 -2.47
C ILE A 83 4.46 16.77 -1.06
N ASP A 84 4.38 18.11 -0.91
CA ASP A 84 4.19 18.78 0.39
C ASP A 84 2.81 18.49 1.00
N ASP A 85 1.75 18.43 0.18
CA ASP A 85 0.36 18.22 0.61
C ASP A 85 -0.03 16.74 0.68
N CYS A 86 0.94 15.84 0.94
CA CYS A 86 0.64 14.43 1.10
C CYS A 86 -0.23 14.21 2.36
N SER A 87 -1.33 13.50 2.21
CA SER A 87 -2.29 13.20 3.28
C SER A 87 -2.47 11.69 3.43
N PRO A 88 -1.65 11.03 4.26
CA PRO A 88 -1.81 9.61 4.53
C PRO A 88 -3.11 9.34 5.29
N PHE A 89 -3.76 8.20 5.00
CA PHE A 89 -5.09 7.88 5.49
C PHE A 89 -5.20 6.40 5.87
N ALA A 90 -5.71 6.11 7.07
CA ALA A 90 -5.86 4.74 7.55
C ALA A 90 -7.09 4.05 6.93
N LEU A 91 -6.86 2.97 6.17
CA LEU A 91 -7.91 2.16 5.55
C LEU A 91 -8.62 1.25 6.53
N ILE A 92 -7.93 0.84 7.58
CA ILE A 92 -8.42 0.07 8.73
C ILE A 92 -7.81 0.65 10.01
N ASN A 93 -8.23 0.18 11.18
CA ASN A 93 -7.55 0.51 12.43
C ASN A 93 -6.08 0.09 12.32
N SER A 94 -5.17 1.02 12.55
CA SER A 94 -3.75 0.86 12.28
C SER A 94 -2.91 1.27 13.48
N GLU A 95 -1.77 0.60 13.66
CA GLU A 95 -0.74 0.94 14.62
C GLU A 95 0.49 1.42 13.85
N LEU A 96 0.95 2.62 14.17
CA LEU A 96 2.08 3.27 13.52
C LEU A 96 3.13 3.65 14.54
N LEU A 97 4.38 3.53 14.14
CA LEU A 97 5.51 4.10 14.88
C LEU A 97 6.02 5.32 14.11
N TYR A 98 6.36 6.41 14.79
CA TYR A 98 7.08 7.50 14.16
C TYR A 98 8.45 7.74 14.82
N ILE A 99 9.43 8.05 13.98
CA ILE A 99 10.80 8.31 14.41
C ILE A 99 11.35 9.56 13.70
N PRO A 100 12.23 10.34 14.35
CA PRO A 100 13.02 11.35 13.66
C PRO A 100 13.93 10.70 12.62
N VAL A 101 14.11 11.35 11.47
CA VAL A 101 15.02 10.84 10.42
C VAL A 101 16.46 10.68 10.94
N GLN A 102 16.89 11.48 11.90
CA GLN A 102 18.21 11.37 12.54
C GLN A 102 18.42 10.03 13.26
N GLU A 103 17.36 9.44 13.81
CA GLU A 103 17.48 8.11 14.43
C GLU A 103 17.83 7.04 13.40
N ALA A 104 17.30 7.17 12.16
CA ALA A 104 17.65 6.29 11.08
C ALA A 104 19.15 6.39 10.69
N TYR A 105 19.69 7.60 10.66
CA TYR A 105 21.13 7.81 10.38
C TYR A 105 22.04 7.26 11.47
N ASN A 106 21.59 7.25 12.71
CA ASN A 106 22.37 6.81 13.86
C ASN A 106 22.23 5.30 14.16
N SER A 107 21.34 4.59 13.46
CA SER A 107 21.07 3.17 13.67
C SER A 107 21.21 2.37 12.37
N PRO A 108 22.37 1.74 12.11
CA PRO A 108 22.57 0.95 10.90
C PRO A 108 21.50 -0.12 10.63
N PRO A 109 21.04 -0.89 11.63
CA PRO A 109 19.94 -1.84 11.41
C PRO A 109 18.65 -1.18 10.93
N LEU A 110 18.30 -0.02 11.52
CA LEU A 110 17.12 0.75 11.13
C LEU A 110 17.27 1.33 9.72
N ALA A 111 18.43 1.87 9.39
CA ALA A 111 18.72 2.40 8.06
C ALA A 111 18.60 1.31 6.97
N ILE A 112 19.12 0.12 7.23
CA ILE A 112 19.01 -1.03 6.32
C ILE A 112 17.54 -1.39 6.09
N ALA A 113 16.76 -1.53 7.15
CA ALA A 113 15.35 -1.89 7.06
C ALA A 113 14.51 -0.82 6.34
N ILE A 114 14.80 0.46 6.57
CA ILE A 114 14.18 1.57 5.82
C ILE A 114 14.56 1.48 4.34
N MET A 115 15.82 1.23 4.02
CA MET A 115 16.29 1.08 2.64
C MET A 115 15.60 -0.09 1.93
N GLU A 116 15.42 -1.23 2.58
CA GLU A 116 14.69 -2.38 2.04
C GLU A 116 13.22 -2.03 1.75
N SER A 117 12.56 -1.35 2.70
CA SER A 117 11.18 -0.90 2.52
C SER A 117 11.04 0.11 1.37
N LEU A 118 11.96 1.08 1.27
CA LEU A 118 11.97 2.06 0.16
C LEU A 118 12.29 1.40 -1.18
N SER A 119 13.20 0.44 -1.21
CA SER A 119 13.52 -0.32 -2.43
C SER A 119 12.30 -1.11 -2.92
N LEU A 120 11.57 -1.75 -2.02
CA LEU A 120 10.32 -2.43 -2.35
C LEU A 120 9.29 -1.44 -2.90
N ARG A 121 9.09 -0.31 -2.22
CA ARG A 121 8.17 0.74 -2.65
C ARG A 121 8.53 1.31 -4.03
N ASN A 122 9.83 1.51 -4.31
CA ASN A 122 10.28 1.95 -5.63
C ASN A 122 9.90 0.94 -6.72
N ARG A 123 10.14 -0.35 -6.50
CA ARG A 123 9.75 -1.42 -7.44
C ARG A 123 8.24 -1.41 -7.73
N TYR A 124 7.40 -1.19 -6.71
CA TYR A 124 5.96 -1.05 -6.90
C TYR A 124 5.58 0.21 -7.67
N SER A 125 6.28 1.32 -7.44
CA SER A 125 6.08 2.55 -8.21
C SER A 125 6.40 2.33 -9.69
N GLU A 126 7.46 1.61 -10.02
CA GLU A 126 7.79 1.24 -11.40
C GLU A 126 6.71 0.34 -12.04
N LEU A 127 6.20 -0.65 -11.30
CA LEU A 127 5.10 -1.49 -11.77
C LEU A 127 3.81 -0.69 -11.98
N ASN A 128 3.49 0.25 -11.08
CA ASN A 128 2.35 1.15 -11.25
C ASN A 128 2.49 2.02 -12.51
N VAL A 129 3.68 2.54 -12.79
CA VAL A 129 3.94 3.28 -14.05
C VAL A 129 3.68 2.39 -15.25
N ALA A 130 4.15 1.14 -15.23
CA ALA A 130 3.89 0.18 -16.31
C ALA A 130 2.40 -0.12 -16.49
N VAL A 131 1.63 -0.23 -15.39
CA VAL A 131 0.16 -0.35 -15.43
C VAL A 131 -0.47 0.88 -16.09
N LEU A 132 -0.03 2.09 -15.73
CA LEU A 132 -0.60 3.34 -16.23
C LEU A 132 -0.37 3.55 -17.73
N VAL A 133 0.69 3.01 -18.29
CA VAL A 133 0.99 3.10 -19.74
C VAL A 133 0.08 2.21 -20.59
N ASN A 134 -0.53 1.17 -20.01
CA ASN A 134 -1.44 0.31 -20.74
C ASN A 134 -2.64 1.11 -21.31
N LYS A 135 -3.00 0.89 -22.57
CA LYS A 135 -4.09 1.63 -23.23
C LYS A 135 -5.49 1.08 -22.88
N ASN A 136 -5.57 -0.20 -22.53
CA ASN A 136 -6.84 -0.84 -22.18
C ASN A 136 -7.13 -0.68 -20.68
N VAL A 137 -8.23 -0.01 -20.34
CA VAL A 137 -8.61 0.23 -18.94
C VAL A 137 -8.91 -1.06 -18.19
N GLU A 138 -9.49 -2.08 -18.85
CA GLU A 138 -9.74 -3.39 -18.21
C GLU A 138 -8.43 -4.08 -17.82
N GLU A 139 -7.42 -4.03 -18.69
CA GLU A 139 -6.09 -4.57 -18.40
C GLU A 139 -5.39 -3.79 -17.27
N LYS A 140 -5.55 -2.45 -17.25
CA LYS A 140 -5.06 -1.63 -16.11
C LYS A 140 -5.69 -2.09 -14.80
N VAL A 141 -7.01 -2.30 -14.77
CA VAL A 141 -7.72 -2.76 -13.57
C VAL A 141 -7.21 -4.11 -13.12
N LYS A 142 -7.08 -5.08 -14.05
CA LYS A 142 -6.56 -6.42 -13.73
C LYS A 142 -5.15 -6.35 -13.17
N ALA A 143 -4.23 -5.70 -13.87
CA ALA A 143 -2.84 -5.58 -13.45
C ALA A 143 -2.69 -4.86 -12.09
N PHE A 144 -3.47 -3.81 -11.86
CA PHE A 144 -3.51 -3.11 -10.57
C PHE A 144 -4.03 -4.02 -9.45
N LEU A 145 -5.12 -4.74 -9.66
CA LEU A 145 -5.69 -5.63 -8.64
C LEU A 145 -4.78 -6.84 -8.35
N GLU A 146 -4.14 -7.39 -9.37
CA GLU A 146 -3.12 -8.46 -9.21
C GLU A 146 -1.92 -7.96 -8.38
N LEU A 147 -1.46 -6.74 -8.64
CA LEU A 147 -0.40 -6.11 -7.86
C LEU A 147 -0.82 -5.94 -6.39
N MET A 148 -2.03 -5.43 -6.13
CA MET A 148 -2.56 -5.27 -4.78
C MET A 148 -2.74 -6.61 -4.07
N ALA A 149 -3.21 -7.65 -4.76
CA ALA A 149 -3.39 -8.97 -4.21
C ALA A 149 -2.04 -9.66 -3.89
N THR A 150 -1.04 -9.44 -4.73
CA THR A 150 0.32 -9.99 -4.52
C THR A 150 1.00 -9.34 -3.32
N ASP A 151 0.79 -8.05 -3.11
CA ASP A 151 1.48 -7.25 -2.09
C ASP A 151 0.78 -7.28 -0.73
N PHE A 152 -0.55 -7.22 -0.76
CA PHE A 152 -1.41 -7.04 0.41
C PHE A 152 -2.48 -8.13 0.53
N GLY A 153 -2.29 -9.26 -0.13
CA GLY A 153 -3.28 -10.33 -0.14
C GLY A 153 -2.90 -11.50 0.74
N THR A 154 -3.93 -12.12 1.31
CA THR A 154 -3.84 -13.40 2.00
C THR A 154 -4.42 -14.50 1.12
N PRO A 155 -3.75 -15.66 0.96
CA PRO A 155 -4.30 -16.80 0.26
C PRO A 155 -5.58 -17.31 0.93
N VAL A 156 -6.61 -17.54 0.12
CA VAL A 156 -7.88 -18.17 0.52
C VAL A 156 -8.23 -19.28 -0.47
N ALA A 157 -9.26 -20.05 -0.21
CA ALA A 157 -9.64 -21.19 -1.07
C ALA A 157 -9.92 -20.77 -2.52
N GLU A 158 -10.47 -19.58 -2.72
CA GLU A 158 -10.87 -19.04 -4.01
C GLU A 158 -9.75 -18.28 -4.75
N GLY A 159 -8.64 -17.96 -4.09
CA GLY A 159 -7.54 -17.19 -4.68
C GLY A 159 -6.79 -16.31 -3.70
N LEU A 160 -6.45 -15.08 -4.08
CA LEU A 160 -5.80 -14.10 -3.23
C LEU A 160 -6.79 -13.01 -2.80
N LYS A 161 -7.08 -12.91 -1.50
CA LYS A 161 -7.94 -11.90 -0.92
C LYS A 161 -7.12 -10.67 -0.54
N ILE A 162 -7.45 -9.51 -1.08
CA ILE A 162 -6.84 -8.22 -0.67
C ILE A 162 -7.32 -7.88 0.73
N ASP A 163 -6.42 -7.66 1.69
CA ASP A 163 -6.71 -7.56 3.12
C ASP A 163 -7.32 -6.22 3.58
N PHE A 164 -7.57 -5.31 2.66
CA PHE A 164 -8.32 -4.09 2.92
C PHE A 164 -9.36 -3.81 1.84
N ARG A 165 -10.35 -3.01 2.18
CA ARG A 165 -11.40 -2.62 1.24
C ARG A 165 -10.97 -1.42 0.43
N MET A 166 -11.16 -1.49 -0.88
CA MET A 166 -11.00 -0.38 -1.81
C MET A 166 -12.36 0.04 -2.37
N THR A 167 -12.59 1.33 -2.47
CA THR A 167 -13.74 1.86 -3.19
C THR A 167 -13.46 1.86 -4.70
N HIS A 168 -14.52 1.90 -5.50
CA HIS A 168 -14.38 2.08 -6.95
C HIS A 168 -13.67 3.40 -7.31
N GLN A 169 -13.82 4.42 -6.46
CA GLN A 169 -13.12 5.69 -6.60
C GLN A 169 -11.63 5.55 -6.31
N ASP A 170 -11.23 4.78 -5.27
CA ASP A 170 -9.81 4.52 -4.99
C ASP A 170 -9.13 3.85 -6.19
N ILE A 171 -9.77 2.84 -6.78
CA ILE A 171 -9.24 2.16 -7.98
C ILE A 171 -9.16 3.15 -9.15
N ALA A 172 -10.20 3.95 -9.37
CA ALA A 172 -10.24 4.95 -10.43
C ALA A 172 -9.09 5.96 -10.30
N ASN A 173 -8.90 6.49 -9.10
CA ASN A 173 -7.85 7.47 -8.79
C ASN A 173 -6.44 6.87 -8.90
N ALA A 174 -6.29 5.58 -8.56
CA ALA A 174 -4.99 4.89 -8.64
C ALA A 174 -4.53 4.66 -10.07
N ILE A 175 -5.46 4.36 -11.01
CA ILE A 175 -5.10 4.03 -12.40
C ILE A 175 -5.44 5.12 -13.41
N GLY A 176 -5.87 6.30 -12.96
CA GLY A 176 -6.22 7.42 -13.84
C GLY A 176 -7.45 7.15 -14.71
N SER A 177 -8.54 6.65 -14.12
CA SER A 177 -9.79 6.33 -14.82
C SER A 177 -10.99 6.95 -14.10
N THR A 178 -12.23 6.65 -14.57
CA THR A 178 -13.46 7.14 -13.95
C THR A 178 -14.10 6.06 -13.08
N ARG A 179 -14.77 6.46 -11.98
CA ARG A 179 -15.54 5.54 -11.13
C ARG A 179 -16.56 4.73 -11.92
N VAL A 180 -17.19 5.34 -12.94
CA VAL A 180 -18.19 4.68 -13.78
C VAL A 180 -17.56 3.54 -14.59
N SER A 181 -16.41 3.81 -15.23
CA SER A 181 -15.64 2.80 -15.97
C SER A 181 -15.22 1.65 -15.06
N ILE A 182 -14.70 1.95 -13.88
CA ILE A 182 -14.30 0.94 -12.89
C ILE A 182 -15.49 0.09 -12.47
N THR A 183 -16.64 0.70 -12.17
CA THR A 183 -17.85 -0.04 -11.78
C THR A 183 -18.26 -1.06 -12.82
N ARG A 184 -18.28 -0.66 -14.10
CA ARG A 184 -18.60 -1.53 -15.23
C ARG A 184 -17.59 -2.69 -15.39
N ILE A 185 -16.30 -2.37 -15.31
CA ILE A 185 -15.23 -3.37 -15.45
C ILE A 185 -15.28 -4.38 -14.31
N LEU A 186 -15.40 -3.94 -13.06
CA LEU A 186 -15.48 -4.85 -11.91
C LEU A 186 -16.73 -5.76 -11.99
N SER A 187 -17.85 -5.27 -12.52
CA SER A 187 -19.03 -6.11 -12.75
C SER A 187 -18.74 -7.19 -13.77
N LYS A 188 -18.14 -6.83 -14.92
CA LYS A 188 -17.73 -7.79 -15.95
C LYS A 188 -16.75 -8.84 -15.42
N LEU A 189 -15.74 -8.42 -14.62
CA LEU A 189 -14.75 -9.33 -14.03
C LEU A 189 -15.38 -10.31 -13.03
N ARG A 190 -16.44 -9.90 -12.33
CA ARG A 190 -17.21 -10.81 -11.47
C ARG A 190 -18.06 -11.79 -12.27
N GLU A 191 -18.69 -11.34 -13.35
CA GLU A 191 -19.48 -12.20 -14.24
C GLU A 191 -18.63 -13.29 -14.90
N THR A 192 -17.37 -12.99 -15.21
CA THR A 192 -16.41 -13.97 -15.76
C THR A 192 -15.75 -14.85 -14.70
N GLY A 193 -16.03 -14.64 -13.42
CA GLY A 193 -15.41 -15.39 -12.34
C GLY A 193 -13.97 -15.01 -12.01
N TRP A 194 -13.37 -14.03 -12.72
CA TRP A 194 -12.01 -13.58 -12.46
C TRP A 194 -11.86 -12.83 -11.13
N LEU A 195 -12.95 -12.23 -10.66
CA LEU A 195 -13.01 -11.45 -9.41
C LEU A 195 -14.19 -11.93 -8.57
N ILE A 196 -13.96 -12.16 -7.29
CA ILE A 196 -15.03 -12.39 -6.31
C ILE A 196 -15.06 -11.20 -5.34
N LYS A 197 -16.25 -10.81 -4.90
CA LYS A 197 -16.44 -9.81 -3.86
C LYS A 197 -17.22 -10.40 -2.69
N THR A 198 -16.58 -10.50 -1.53
CA THR A 198 -17.17 -11.02 -0.29
C THR A 198 -16.94 -10.03 0.84
N ASP A 199 -18.01 -9.64 1.54
CA ASP A 199 -17.96 -8.69 2.67
C ASP A 199 -17.21 -7.38 2.36
N GLY A 200 -17.24 -6.96 1.09
CA GLY A 200 -16.55 -5.76 0.61
C GLY A 200 -15.06 -5.93 0.31
N PHE A 201 -14.50 -7.12 0.50
CA PHE A 201 -13.16 -7.49 0.06
C PHE A 201 -13.16 -8.01 -1.36
N LEU A 202 -12.06 -7.82 -2.05
CA LEU A 202 -11.83 -8.33 -3.40
C LEU A 202 -10.92 -9.56 -3.33
N ILE A 203 -11.31 -10.62 -4.02
CA ILE A 203 -10.54 -11.85 -4.16
C ILE A 203 -10.22 -12.05 -5.63
N ILE A 204 -8.95 -12.14 -5.97
CA ILE A 204 -8.49 -12.44 -7.31
C ILE A 204 -8.36 -13.95 -7.44
N THR A 205 -9.20 -14.53 -8.28
CA THR A 205 -9.14 -15.97 -8.57
C THR A 205 -7.99 -16.21 -9.54
N GLY A 206 -7.04 -17.04 -9.23
CA GLY A 206 -5.99 -17.38 -10.20
C GLY A 206 -6.62 -17.95 -11.49
N SER A 207 -6.26 -17.42 -12.66
CA SER A 207 -6.50 -18.07 -13.97
C SER A 207 -5.44 -19.10 -14.26
#